data_76c919f93b78f700ccd8549cc3fc1c47
#
_entry.id   76c919f93b78f700ccd8549cc3fc1c47
#
_cell.length_a   1.000
_cell.length_b   1.000
_cell.length_c   1.000
_cell.angle_alpha   90.00
_cell.angle_beta   90.00
_cell.angle_gamma   90.00
#
_symmetry.space_group_name_H-M   'P 1'
#
loop_
_entity.id
_entity.type
_entity.pdbx_description
1 polymer ?
#
loop_
_entity_poly.entity_id
_entity_poly.type
_entity_poly.pdbx_seq_one_letter_code
_entity_poly.pdbx_strand_id
1 'polypeptide(L)'
;IHKTGSKIVILASSYSSAFGYDDVMRLVKSAGSDIAVISPVHSMFNYAVRKHSEKGCFGVWTTEKELGAGIYSIVKADLEKKYPGLEYDAFCPVYAESLKDRILSFLEMYKEAGKEKVLDAVIVDEAGLKADDLNGTLQEMISKNDGTMMKYIDMVSENFEFIDARRTVVADCIAYLRDRNLFTHKVAYPALAMYTTVPASGLADQDYNADGSLSDSFKYNRAENSDFETYLLMEKSLIPTTFDAYVPK
;
A
#
# COMPACT_ATOMS: atom_id res chain seq x y z
N ILE A 1 -6.18 11.17 17.57
CA ILE A 1 -4.71 10.99 17.47
C ILE A 1 -4.05 11.51 18.74
N HIS A 2 -4.25 12.76 19.13
CA HIS A 2 -3.65 13.32 20.36
C HIS A 2 -4.10 12.64 21.64
N LYS A 3 -5.36 12.22 21.73
CA LYS A 3 -5.90 11.53 22.90
C LYS A 3 -5.27 10.16 23.15
N THR A 4 -4.77 9.50 22.10
CA THR A 4 -4.19 8.15 22.22
C THR A 4 -2.67 8.14 22.41
N GLY A 5 -2.00 9.29 22.27
CA GLY A 5 -0.53 9.37 22.32
C GLY A 5 0.16 8.62 21.19
N SER A 6 -0.51 8.48 20.03
CA SER A 6 0.03 7.80 18.86
C SER A 6 1.31 8.45 18.38
N LYS A 7 2.32 7.67 18.06
CA LYS A 7 3.60 8.11 17.49
C LYS A 7 3.62 8.02 15.97
N ILE A 8 2.83 7.11 15.41
CA ILE A 8 2.76 6.82 13.99
C ILE A 8 1.30 6.63 13.59
N VAL A 9 0.95 7.15 12.44
CA VAL A 9 -0.29 6.87 11.71
C VAL A 9 0.08 6.14 10.42
N ILE A 10 -0.52 4.99 10.18
CA ILE A 10 -0.34 4.23 8.95
C ILE A 10 -1.64 4.32 8.15
N LEU A 11 -1.55 4.79 6.90
CA LEU A 11 -2.66 4.77 5.95
C LEU A 11 -2.66 3.41 5.27
N ALA A 12 -3.45 2.47 5.77
CA ALA A 12 -3.32 1.04 5.46
C ALA A 12 -3.79 0.61 4.05
N SER A 13 -4.07 1.54 3.15
CA SER A 13 -4.46 1.23 1.77
C SER A 13 -3.92 2.26 0.78
N SER A 14 -3.80 1.86 -0.49
CA SER A 14 -3.46 2.76 -1.60
C SER A 14 -4.49 3.87 -1.78
N TYR A 15 -5.76 3.60 -1.58
CA TYR A 15 -6.82 4.64 -1.58
C TYR A 15 -6.58 5.70 -0.52
N SER A 16 -6.36 5.31 0.73
CA SER A 16 -6.07 6.28 1.78
C SER A 16 -4.74 7.00 1.56
N SER A 17 -3.79 6.35 0.89
CA SER A 17 -2.53 6.98 0.47
C SER A 17 -2.74 8.05 -0.59
N ALA A 18 -3.58 7.80 -1.59
CA ALA A 18 -3.84 8.75 -2.67
C ALA A 18 -4.73 9.92 -2.21
N PHE A 19 -5.82 9.62 -1.51
CA PHE A 19 -6.87 10.61 -1.22
C PHE A 19 -6.77 11.23 0.17
N GLY A 20 -6.03 10.63 1.09
CA GLY A 20 -5.95 11.08 2.48
C GLY A 20 -4.58 11.52 2.97
N TYR A 21 -3.51 11.19 2.25
CA TYR A 21 -2.13 11.41 2.74
C TYR A 21 -1.84 12.89 3.01
N ASP A 22 -2.09 13.75 2.05
CA ASP A 22 -1.84 15.19 2.16
C ASP A 22 -2.68 15.85 3.26
N ASP A 23 -3.92 15.40 3.43
CA ASP A 23 -4.80 15.94 4.46
C ASP A 23 -4.34 15.58 5.86
N VAL A 24 -3.98 14.31 6.06
CA VAL A 24 -3.46 13.84 7.34
C VAL A 24 -2.12 14.49 7.65
N MET A 25 -1.24 14.65 6.66
CA MET A 25 0.02 15.37 6.80
C MET A 25 -0.20 16.84 7.18
N ARG A 26 -1.14 17.52 6.53
CA ARG A 26 -1.49 18.92 6.87
C ARG A 26 -2.07 19.03 8.27
N LEU A 27 -2.94 18.10 8.64
CA LEU A 27 -3.52 18.07 10.00
C LEU A 27 -2.44 17.88 11.06
N VAL A 28 -1.56 16.90 10.90
CA VAL A 28 -0.46 16.63 11.83
C VAL A 28 0.46 17.84 11.95
N LYS A 29 0.81 18.46 10.82
CA LYS A 29 1.66 19.66 10.79
C LYS A 29 0.98 20.87 11.44
N SER A 30 -0.29 21.14 11.15
CA SER A 30 -1.03 22.26 11.74
C SER A 30 -1.25 22.11 13.24
N ALA A 31 -1.33 20.85 13.71
CA ALA A 31 -1.42 20.54 15.14
C ALA A 31 -0.06 20.61 15.87
N GLY A 32 1.03 20.95 15.20
CA GLY A 32 2.38 20.99 15.78
C GLY A 32 2.82 19.64 16.34
N SER A 33 2.37 18.54 15.74
CA SER A 33 2.61 17.20 16.24
C SER A 33 3.78 16.52 15.52
N ASP A 34 4.60 15.79 16.27
CA ASP A 34 5.70 14.96 15.76
C ASP A 34 5.25 13.53 15.33
N ILE A 35 3.98 13.34 15.01
CA ILE A 35 3.46 12.05 14.56
C ILE A 35 3.92 11.81 13.12
N ALA A 36 4.53 10.63 12.87
CA ALA A 36 4.79 10.22 11.50
C ALA A 36 3.51 9.75 10.81
N VAL A 37 3.35 10.14 9.55
CA VAL A 37 2.31 9.58 8.66
C VAL A 37 3.01 8.69 7.63
N ILE A 38 2.70 7.40 7.64
CA ILE A 38 3.32 6.41 6.76
C ILE A 38 2.26 5.90 5.79
N SER A 39 2.55 6.02 4.50
CA SER A 39 1.75 5.50 3.41
C SER A 39 2.44 4.29 2.81
N PRO A 40 1.74 3.16 2.62
CA PRO A 40 2.30 1.96 2.00
C PRO A 40 2.92 2.22 0.63
N VAL A 41 2.21 2.95 -0.22
CA VAL A 41 2.70 3.27 -1.58
C VAL A 41 4.00 4.06 -1.52
N HIS A 42 4.06 5.12 -0.71
CA HIS A 42 5.29 5.91 -0.53
C HIS A 42 6.43 5.07 0.07
N SER A 43 6.14 4.19 1.02
CA SER A 43 7.15 3.31 1.65
C SER A 43 7.75 2.34 0.64
N MET A 44 6.94 1.73 -0.22
CA MET A 44 7.42 0.83 -1.27
C MET A 44 8.32 1.54 -2.27
N PHE A 45 7.91 2.72 -2.78
CA PHE A 45 8.73 3.51 -3.69
C PHE A 45 10.01 4.04 -3.03
N ASN A 46 9.94 4.51 -1.79
CA ASN A 46 11.12 4.93 -1.04
C ASN A 46 12.14 3.78 -0.89
N TYR A 47 11.66 2.57 -0.65
CA TYR A 47 12.53 1.39 -0.59
C TYR A 47 13.13 1.08 -1.97
N ALA A 48 12.32 1.03 -3.02
CA ALA A 48 12.76 0.75 -4.38
C ALA A 48 13.83 1.73 -4.84
N VAL A 49 13.61 3.04 -4.66
CA VAL A 49 14.57 4.08 -5.03
C VAL A 49 15.87 3.97 -4.22
N ARG A 50 15.79 3.71 -2.92
CA ARG A 50 17.01 3.54 -2.10
C ARG A 50 17.85 2.33 -2.51
N LYS A 51 17.19 1.25 -2.99
CA LYS A 51 17.88 0.01 -3.35
C LYS A 51 18.39 0.01 -4.79
N HIS A 52 17.63 0.56 -5.72
CA HIS A 52 17.91 0.46 -7.15
C HIS A 52 18.40 1.78 -7.77
N SER A 53 18.03 2.91 -7.30
CA SER A 53 18.39 4.27 -7.78
C SER A 53 17.14 5.12 -8.06
N GLU A 54 17.30 6.43 -7.99
CA GLU A 54 16.26 7.40 -8.40
C GLU A 54 15.93 7.35 -9.90
N LYS A 55 16.84 6.80 -10.70
CA LYS A 55 16.68 6.62 -12.15
C LYS A 55 16.22 5.20 -12.51
N GLY A 56 15.91 4.40 -11.49
CA GLY A 56 15.40 3.04 -11.68
C GLY A 56 14.08 3.03 -12.44
N CYS A 57 13.83 1.97 -13.17
CA CYS A 57 12.56 1.72 -13.84
C CYS A 57 11.71 0.76 -13.00
N PHE A 58 10.52 1.19 -12.65
CA PHE A 58 9.63 0.43 -11.79
C PHE A 58 8.32 0.08 -12.47
N GLY A 59 7.83 -1.12 -12.19
CA GLY A 59 6.46 -1.49 -12.50
C GLY A 59 5.59 -1.42 -11.25
N VAL A 60 4.30 -1.22 -11.43
CA VAL A 60 3.31 -1.35 -10.36
C VAL A 60 2.33 -2.44 -10.74
N TRP A 61 2.24 -3.44 -9.92
CA TRP A 61 1.24 -4.49 -10.00
C TRP A 61 0.08 -4.13 -9.09
N THR A 62 -1.08 -3.85 -9.66
CA THR A 62 -2.26 -3.39 -8.93
C THR A 62 -3.53 -4.06 -9.46
N THR A 63 -4.68 -3.73 -8.91
CA THR A 63 -5.99 -4.22 -9.37
C THR A 63 -6.65 -3.24 -10.32
N GLU A 64 -7.64 -3.71 -11.10
CA GLU A 64 -8.44 -2.85 -11.99
C GLU A 64 -9.09 -1.69 -11.24
N LYS A 65 -9.51 -1.95 -10.02
CA LYS A 65 -10.18 -0.94 -9.18
C LYS A 65 -9.24 0.21 -8.84
N GLU A 66 -8.02 -0.08 -8.38
CA GLU A 66 -7.03 0.93 -8.04
C GLU A 66 -6.52 1.67 -9.30
N LEU A 67 -6.33 0.92 -10.39
CA LEU A 67 -5.93 1.50 -11.67
C LEU A 67 -7.00 2.45 -12.21
N GLY A 68 -8.26 2.02 -12.22
CA GLY A 68 -9.41 2.83 -12.64
C GLY A 68 -9.65 4.06 -11.77
N ALA A 69 -9.33 4.01 -10.49
CA ALA A 69 -9.39 5.15 -9.57
C ALA A 69 -8.25 6.16 -9.74
N GLY A 70 -7.27 5.89 -10.60
CA GLY A 70 -6.16 6.80 -10.88
C GLY A 70 -5.19 6.99 -9.70
N ILE A 71 -5.15 6.07 -8.74
CA ILE A 71 -4.36 6.17 -7.51
C ILE A 71 -2.90 6.51 -7.81
N TYR A 72 -2.30 5.81 -8.75
CA TYR A 72 -0.88 5.98 -9.08
C TYR A 72 -0.58 7.29 -9.81
N SER A 73 -1.54 7.84 -10.54
CA SER A 73 -1.41 9.18 -11.13
C SER A 73 -1.43 10.27 -10.05
N ILE A 74 -2.24 10.09 -9.00
CA ILE A 74 -2.31 11.03 -7.86
C ILE A 74 -1.02 10.98 -7.05
N VAL A 75 -0.57 9.79 -6.67
CA VAL A 75 0.66 9.62 -5.88
C VAL A 75 1.92 10.02 -6.66
N LYS A 76 1.89 9.91 -7.99
CA LYS A 76 3.01 10.29 -8.86
C LYS A 76 3.46 11.74 -8.62
N ALA A 77 2.52 12.65 -8.52
CA ALA A 77 2.82 14.06 -8.29
C ALA A 77 3.62 14.32 -6.99
N ASP A 78 3.40 13.53 -5.96
CA ASP A 78 4.14 13.65 -4.70
C ASP A 78 5.50 12.94 -4.77
N LEU A 79 5.56 11.80 -5.42
CA LEU A 79 6.82 11.08 -5.64
C LEU A 79 7.77 11.86 -6.53
N GLU A 80 7.28 12.53 -7.59
CA GLU A 80 8.09 13.36 -8.48
C GLU A 80 8.69 14.58 -7.78
N LYS A 81 7.99 15.16 -6.80
CA LYS A 81 8.56 16.24 -5.96
C LYS A 81 9.80 15.77 -5.18
N LYS A 82 9.79 14.51 -4.73
CA LYS A 82 10.86 13.92 -3.94
C LYS A 82 11.95 13.27 -4.81
N TYR A 83 11.55 12.65 -5.90
CA TYR A 83 12.40 11.92 -6.82
C TYR A 83 12.16 12.41 -8.25
N PRO A 84 12.76 13.55 -8.64
CA PRO A 84 12.61 14.09 -10.00
C PRO A 84 13.15 13.11 -11.03
N GLY A 85 12.30 12.69 -11.97
CA GLY A 85 12.66 11.72 -12.99
C GLY A 85 12.37 10.27 -12.65
N LEU A 86 11.66 9.99 -11.54
CA LEU A 86 11.13 8.68 -11.24
C LEU A 86 10.15 8.24 -12.34
N GLU A 87 10.42 7.10 -12.94
CA GLU A 87 9.57 6.50 -13.96
C GLU A 87 8.95 5.21 -13.45
N TYR A 88 7.64 5.10 -13.62
CA TYR A 88 6.92 3.86 -13.39
C TYR A 88 5.64 3.78 -14.21
N ASP A 89 5.17 2.56 -14.43
CA ASP A 89 3.92 2.25 -15.08
C ASP A 89 3.13 1.24 -14.24
N ALA A 90 1.81 1.44 -14.17
CA ALA A 90 0.92 0.57 -13.41
C ALA A 90 0.15 -0.37 -14.35
N PHE A 91 0.10 -1.65 -13.97
CA PHE A 91 -0.55 -2.72 -14.71
C PHE A 91 -1.45 -3.54 -13.78
N CYS A 92 -2.54 -4.06 -14.33
CA CYS A 92 -3.39 -5.04 -13.68
C CYS A 92 -3.25 -6.38 -14.39
N PRO A 93 -2.38 -7.29 -13.90
CA PRO A 93 -2.20 -8.58 -14.53
C PRO A 93 -3.47 -9.41 -14.51
N VAL A 94 -3.66 -10.21 -15.56
CA VAL A 94 -4.79 -11.13 -15.63
C VAL A 94 -4.72 -12.12 -14.45
N TYR A 95 -5.84 -12.28 -13.77
CA TYR A 95 -5.92 -13.23 -12.67
C TYR A 95 -5.70 -14.67 -13.16
N ALA A 96 -4.84 -15.39 -12.48
CA ALA A 96 -4.63 -16.81 -12.64
C ALA A 96 -4.37 -17.45 -11.27
N GLU A 97 -4.67 -18.74 -11.13
CA GLU A 97 -4.42 -19.47 -9.88
C GLU A 97 -2.91 -19.62 -9.60
N SER A 98 -2.14 -19.79 -10.66
CA SER A 98 -0.69 -19.94 -10.59
C SER A 98 0.01 -18.59 -10.50
N LEU A 99 0.88 -18.40 -9.50
CA LEU A 99 1.74 -17.22 -9.43
C LEU A 99 2.66 -17.08 -10.63
N LYS A 100 3.12 -18.20 -11.20
CA LYS A 100 3.91 -18.24 -12.45
C LYS A 100 3.17 -17.54 -13.58
N ASP A 101 1.92 -17.91 -13.82
CA ASP A 101 1.13 -17.37 -14.92
C ASP A 101 0.80 -15.88 -14.69
N ARG A 102 0.60 -15.47 -13.45
CA ARG A 102 0.41 -14.06 -13.08
C ARG A 102 1.66 -13.23 -13.32
N ILE A 103 2.85 -13.74 -12.95
CA ILE A 103 4.14 -13.09 -13.24
C ILE A 103 4.32 -12.93 -14.76
N LEU A 104 4.05 -13.99 -15.53
CA LEU A 104 4.16 -13.94 -16.98
C LEU A 104 3.18 -12.95 -17.60
N SER A 105 1.94 -12.89 -17.09
CA SER A 105 0.95 -11.90 -17.52
C SER A 105 1.46 -10.47 -17.30
N PHE A 106 2.05 -10.18 -16.13
CA PHE A 106 2.62 -8.87 -15.85
C PHE A 106 3.75 -8.51 -16.83
N LEU A 107 4.68 -9.44 -17.05
CA LEU A 107 5.82 -9.22 -17.95
C LEU A 107 5.38 -9.07 -19.40
N GLU A 108 4.36 -9.81 -19.84
CA GLU A 108 3.80 -9.63 -21.19
C GLU A 108 3.14 -8.26 -21.36
N MET A 109 2.34 -7.82 -20.38
CA MET A 109 1.75 -6.47 -20.41
C MET A 109 2.82 -5.37 -20.46
N TYR A 110 3.89 -5.52 -19.68
CA TYR A 110 5.01 -4.59 -19.70
C TYR A 110 5.67 -4.54 -21.10
N LYS A 111 5.87 -5.69 -21.70
CA LYS A 111 6.43 -5.83 -23.05
C LYS A 111 5.53 -5.23 -24.12
N GLU A 112 4.23 -5.53 -24.08
CA GLU A 112 3.23 -5.01 -25.02
C GLU A 112 3.07 -3.49 -24.92
N ALA A 113 3.33 -2.92 -23.75
CA ALA A 113 3.38 -1.47 -23.57
C ALA A 113 4.58 -0.80 -24.25
N GLY A 114 5.43 -1.57 -24.95
CA GLY A 114 6.56 -1.06 -25.73
C GLY A 114 7.67 -0.45 -24.86
N LYS A 115 7.83 -0.94 -23.64
CA LYS A 115 8.85 -0.42 -22.73
C LYS A 115 10.22 -1.00 -23.08
N GLU A 116 11.16 -0.11 -23.38
CA GLU A 116 12.54 -0.48 -23.71
C GLU A 116 13.45 -0.56 -22.49
N LYS A 117 13.02 0.02 -21.36
CA LYS A 117 13.80 0.03 -20.13
C LYS A 117 13.70 -1.28 -19.38
N VAL A 118 14.82 -1.70 -18.84
CA VAL A 118 14.90 -2.86 -17.96
C VAL A 118 14.25 -2.55 -16.62
N LEU A 119 13.34 -3.41 -16.17
CA LEU A 119 12.68 -3.31 -14.86
C LEU A 119 13.66 -3.61 -13.74
N ASP A 120 13.77 -2.71 -12.78
CA ASP A 120 14.56 -2.90 -11.57
C ASP A 120 13.74 -3.52 -10.44
N ALA A 121 12.47 -3.14 -10.32
CA ALA A 121 11.56 -3.75 -9.37
C ALA A 121 10.10 -3.59 -9.77
N VAL A 122 9.24 -4.40 -9.16
CA VAL A 122 7.79 -4.29 -9.25
C VAL A 122 7.20 -4.06 -7.86
N ILE A 123 6.51 -2.94 -7.71
CA ILE A 123 5.72 -2.58 -6.54
C ILE A 123 4.42 -3.40 -6.57
N VAL A 124 4.18 -4.22 -5.56
CA VAL A 124 3.01 -5.10 -5.48
C VAL A 124 1.97 -4.49 -4.56
N ASP A 125 0.91 -3.96 -5.16
CA ASP A 125 -0.22 -3.36 -4.46
C ASP A 125 -1.51 -4.15 -4.74
N GLU A 126 -1.49 -5.39 -4.34
CA GLU A 126 -2.65 -6.27 -4.39
C GLU A 126 -2.80 -7.00 -3.06
N ALA A 127 -3.97 -6.87 -2.45
CA ALA A 127 -4.26 -7.49 -1.16
C ALA A 127 -4.10 -9.03 -1.22
N GLY A 128 -3.39 -9.59 -0.24
CA GLY A 128 -3.15 -11.03 -0.14
C GLY A 128 -1.97 -11.54 -0.97
N LEU A 129 -1.46 -10.79 -1.93
CA LEU A 129 -0.28 -11.16 -2.71
C LEU A 129 1.00 -10.80 -1.94
N LYS A 130 1.93 -11.73 -1.88
CA LYS A 130 3.18 -11.57 -1.12
C LYS A 130 4.38 -11.47 -2.06
N ALA A 131 5.18 -10.42 -1.87
CA ALA A 131 6.42 -10.26 -2.64
C ALA A 131 7.38 -11.44 -2.47
N ASP A 132 7.45 -12.03 -1.28
CA ASP A 132 8.30 -13.21 -1.03
C ASP A 132 7.88 -14.41 -1.88
N ASP A 133 6.58 -14.66 -2.00
CA ASP A 133 6.05 -15.77 -2.79
C ASP A 133 6.31 -15.53 -4.29
N LEU A 134 6.16 -14.29 -4.76
CA LEU A 134 6.47 -13.90 -6.13
C LEU A 134 7.97 -14.02 -6.43
N ASN A 135 8.83 -13.53 -5.54
CA ASN A 135 10.27 -13.62 -5.70
C ASN A 135 10.74 -15.08 -5.69
N GLY A 136 10.20 -15.93 -4.81
CA GLY A 136 10.47 -17.37 -4.79
C GLY A 136 10.06 -18.04 -6.09
N THR A 137 8.85 -17.76 -6.57
CA THR A 137 8.35 -18.30 -7.85
C THR A 137 9.22 -17.87 -9.03
N LEU A 138 9.59 -16.59 -9.09
CA LEU A 138 10.47 -16.07 -10.14
C LEU A 138 11.83 -16.77 -10.15
N GLN A 139 12.45 -16.94 -8.99
CA GLN A 139 13.73 -17.65 -8.85
C GLN A 139 13.62 -19.11 -9.32
N GLU A 140 12.50 -19.79 -9.02
CA GLU A 140 12.26 -21.12 -9.54
C GLU A 140 12.12 -21.14 -11.07
N MET A 141 11.41 -20.17 -11.65
CA MET A 141 11.24 -20.06 -13.10
C MET A 141 12.57 -19.83 -13.81
N ILE A 142 13.44 -18.99 -13.24
CA ILE A 142 14.78 -18.74 -13.78
C ILE A 142 15.67 -19.99 -13.67
N SER A 143 15.67 -20.63 -12.49
CA SER A 143 16.56 -21.77 -12.23
C SER A 143 16.17 -23.03 -13.00
N LYS A 144 14.88 -23.26 -13.25
CA LYS A 144 14.40 -24.41 -14.02
C LYS A 144 14.78 -24.35 -15.50
N ASN A 145 15.06 -23.14 -15.99
CA ASN A 145 15.45 -22.88 -17.39
C ASN A 145 14.55 -23.60 -18.42
N ASP A 146 13.25 -23.63 -18.15
CA ASP A 146 12.24 -24.34 -18.99
C ASP A 146 11.87 -23.56 -20.27
N GLY A 147 12.64 -22.51 -20.58
CA GLY A 147 12.41 -21.64 -21.75
C GLY A 147 11.33 -20.59 -21.54
N THR A 148 10.52 -20.69 -20.48
CA THR A 148 9.39 -19.77 -20.24
C THR A 148 9.87 -18.34 -19.98
N MET A 149 10.97 -18.19 -19.23
CA MET A 149 11.55 -16.90 -18.92
C MET A 149 12.45 -16.30 -20.01
N MET A 150 12.86 -17.11 -21.01
CA MET A 150 13.84 -16.67 -22.02
C MET A 150 13.41 -15.39 -22.77
N LYS A 151 12.11 -15.22 -23.00
CA LYS A 151 11.60 -14.00 -23.70
C LYS A 151 11.49 -12.77 -22.80
N TYR A 152 11.71 -12.90 -21.52
CA TYR A 152 11.56 -11.80 -20.54
C TYR A 152 12.83 -11.54 -19.75
N ILE A 153 13.85 -12.41 -19.88
CA ILE A 153 15.08 -12.29 -19.07
C ILE A 153 15.79 -10.96 -19.27
N ASP A 154 15.79 -10.45 -20.49
CA ASP A 154 16.41 -9.17 -20.84
C ASP A 154 15.58 -7.94 -20.42
N MET A 155 14.35 -8.18 -19.93
CA MET A 155 13.44 -7.12 -19.48
C MET A 155 13.56 -6.83 -17.98
N VAL A 156 14.26 -7.67 -17.25
CA VAL A 156 14.45 -7.53 -15.79
C VAL A 156 15.92 -7.40 -15.46
N SER A 157 16.24 -6.53 -14.50
CA SER A 157 17.64 -6.36 -14.06
C SER A 157 18.10 -7.58 -13.27
N GLU A 158 19.43 -7.74 -13.16
CA GLU A 158 20.06 -8.81 -12.38
C GLU A 158 19.58 -8.82 -10.91
N ASN A 159 19.30 -7.63 -10.37
CA ASN A 159 18.83 -7.46 -8.99
C ASN A 159 17.31 -7.21 -8.91
N PHE A 160 16.58 -7.64 -9.93
CA PHE A 160 15.12 -7.46 -9.97
C PHE A 160 14.43 -8.14 -8.79
N GLU A 161 13.41 -7.44 -8.24
CA GLU A 161 12.58 -7.99 -7.16
C GLU A 161 11.14 -7.47 -7.21
N PHE A 162 10.25 -8.23 -6.61
CA PHE A 162 8.93 -7.77 -6.20
C PHE A 162 9.01 -7.18 -4.79
N ILE A 163 8.32 -6.05 -4.56
CA ILE A 163 8.32 -5.28 -3.30
C ILE A 163 6.89 -5.12 -2.83
N ASP A 164 6.59 -5.49 -1.60
CA ASP A 164 5.28 -5.24 -0.96
C ASP A 164 5.37 -4.31 0.25
N ALA A 165 4.20 -3.83 0.69
CA ALA A 165 4.09 -2.88 1.79
C ALA A 165 4.46 -3.47 3.16
N ARG A 166 4.37 -4.77 3.36
CA ARG A 166 4.54 -5.39 4.69
C ARG A 166 5.90 -5.14 5.29
N ARG A 167 6.96 -5.35 4.50
CA ARG A 167 8.34 -5.11 4.95
C ARG A 167 8.69 -3.64 4.95
N THR A 168 8.28 -2.91 3.92
CA THR A 168 8.68 -1.50 3.74
C THR A 168 8.04 -0.59 4.77
N VAL A 169 6.75 -0.76 5.07
CA VAL A 169 6.04 0.00 6.11
C VAL A 169 6.63 -0.27 7.50
N VAL A 170 6.89 -1.54 7.83
CA VAL A 170 7.51 -1.89 9.12
C VAL A 170 8.91 -1.29 9.24
N ALA A 171 9.71 -1.35 8.18
CA ALA A 171 11.03 -0.77 8.16
C ALA A 171 11.01 0.74 8.39
N ASP A 172 10.08 1.46 7.73
CA ASP A 172 9.92 2.91 7.92
C ASP A 172 9.42 3.25 9.32
N CYS A 173 8.51 2.45 9.91
CA CYS A 173 8.09 2.61 11.31
C CYS A 173 9.29 2.46 12.27
N ILE A 174 10.07 1.41 12.11
CA ILE A 174 11.25 1.15 12.95
C ILE A 174 12.28 2.26 12.79
N ALA A 175 12.56 2.68 11.56
CA ALA A 175 13.49 3.76 11.28
C ALA A 175 13.06 5.05 11.99
N TYR A 176 11.79 5.45 11.84
CA TYR A 176 11.26 6.64 12.50
C TYR A 176 11.37 6.58 14.03
N LEU A 177 10.98 5.45 14.64
CA LEU A 177 11.04 5.28 16.09
C LEU A 177 12.48 5.32 16.60
N ARG A 178 13.42 4.72 15.85
CA ARG A 178 14.84 4.72 16.17
C ARG A 178 15.44 6.12 16.07
N ASP A 179 15.24 6.79 14.95
CA ASP A 179 15.85 8.09 14.64
C ASP A 179 15.36 9.20 15.57
N ARG A 180 14.16 9.04 16.15
CA ARG A 180 13.57 9.95 17.13
C ARG A 180 13.71 9.46 18.58
N ASN A 181 14.39 8.34 18.82
CA ASN A 181 14.54 7.72 20.15
C ASN A 181 13.18 7.50 20.86
N LEU A 182 12.20 6.99 20.10
CA LEU A 182 10.82 6.81 20.58
C LEU A 182 10.49 5.38 21.02
N PHE A 183 11.46 4.46 20.97
CA PHE A 183 11.25 3.11 21.52
C PHE A 183 11.00 3.18 23.03
N THR A 184 10.04 2.37 23.50
CA THR A 184 9.82 2.22 24.94
C THR A 184 10.83 1.23 25.52
N HIS A 185 11.37 1.56 26.69
CA HIS A 185 12.19 0.63 27.47
C HIS A 185 11.35 -0.15 28.50
N LYS A 186 10.06 0.14 28.60
CA LYS A 186 9.15 -0.60 29.48
C LYS A 186 8.68 -1.85 28.77
N VAL A 187 8.75 -2.98 29.46
CA VAL A 187 8.07 -4.20 29.01
C VAL A 187 6.57 -3.92 29.06
N ALA A 188 5.97 -3.80 27.89
CA ALA A 188 4.54 -3.63 27.74
C ALA A 188 4.00 -4.74 26.86
N TYR A 189 2.88 -5.33 27.26
CA TYR A 189 2.16 -6.24 26.38
C TYR A 189 1.47 -5.40 25.31
N PRO A 190 1.62 -5.76 24.04
CA PRO A 190 0.90 -5.07 22.98
C PRO A 190 -0.61 -5.23 23.20
N ALA A 191 -1.34 -4.14 23.06
CA ALA A 191 -2.80 -4.14 23.13
C ALA A 191 -3.36 -3.64 21.80
N LEU A 192 -4.35 -4.35 21.26
CA LEU A 192 -5.05 -3.99 20.04
C LEU A 192 -6.45 -3.49 20.38
N ALA A 193 -6.80 -2.31 19.90
CA ALA A 193 -8.17 -1.81 19.85
C ALA A 193 -8.55 -1.63 18.39
N MET A 194 -9.61 -2.28 17.96
CA MET A 194 -10.14 -2.19 16.59
C MET A 194 -11.43 -1.37 16.60
N TYR A 195 -11.55 -0.50 15.60
CA TYR A 195 -12.73 0.33 15.41
C TYR A 195 -13.30 0.08 14.03
N THR A 196 -14.63 0.09 13.93
CA THR A 196 -15.34 0.08 12.65
C THR A 196 -15.94 1.44 12.39
N THR A 197 -15.91 1.87 11.14
CA THR A 197 -16.68 3.03 10.72
C THR A 197 -18.14 2.66 10.59
N VAL A 198 -19.01 3.59 10.92
CA VAL A 198 -20.45 3.45 10.75
C VAL A 198 -20.96 4.58 9.87
N PRO A 199 -22.00 4.33 9.04
CA PRO A 199 -22.63 5.38 8.26
C PRO A 199 -23.14 6.50 9.17
N ALA A 200 -22.95 7.75 8.75
CA ALA A 200 -23.56 8.89 9.44
C ALA A 200 -25.09 8.77 9.37
N SER A 201 -25.78 9.20 10.41
CA SER A 201 -27.25 9.22 10.40
C SER A 201 -27.76 10.23 9.36
N GLY A 202 -28.73 9.84 8.55
CA GLY A 202 -29.39 10.73 7.58
C GLY A 202 -28.75 10.77 6.21
N LEU A 203 -27.95 9.76 5.84
CA LEU A 203 -27.50 9.58 4.47
C LEU A 203 -28.68 9.36 3.52
N ALA A 204 -28.57 9.91 2.33
CA ALA A 204 -29.57 9.74 1.28
C ALA A 204 -29.39 8.38 0.57
N ASP A 205 -30.47 7.85 -0.01
CA ASP A 205 -30.44 6.57 -0.73
C ASP A 205 -29.38 6.56 -1.86
N GLN A 206 -29.11 7.70 -2.48
CA GLN A 206 -28.08 7.86 -3.52
C GLN A 206 -26.65 7.65 -3.01
N ASP A 207 -26.43 7.70 -1.71
CA ASP A 207 -25.12 7.50 -1.09
C ASP A 207 -24.80 6.01 -0.89
N TYR A 208 -25.78 5.14 -1.15
CA TYR A 208 -25.64 3.70 -1.09
C TYR A 208 -25.62 3.06 -2.48
N ASN A 209 -24.85 1.99 -2.61
CA ASN A 209 -24.95 1.08 -3.73
C ASN A 209 -26.17 0.17 -3.60
N ALA A 210 -26.53 -0.52 -4.68
CA ALA A 210 -27.65 -1.46 -4.68
C ALA A 210 -27.50 -2.63 -3.68
N ASP A 211 -26.29 -2.95 -3.27
CA ASP A 211 -25.95 -3.98 -2.27
C ASP A 211 -25.97 -3.46 -0.82
N GLY A 212 -26.34 -2.20 -0.61
CA GLY A 212 -26.37 -1.54 0.70
C GLY A 212 -25.01 -1.05 1.21
N SER A 213 -23.95 -1.20 0.43
CA SER A 213 -22.66 -0.60 0.74
C SER A 213 -22.65 0.90 0.41
N LEU A 214 -21.80 1.67 1.09
CA LEU A 214 -21.61 3.09 0.75
C LEU A 214 -20.97 3.22 -0.63
N SER A 215 -21.48 4.16 -1.45
CA SER A 215 -20.93 4.46 -2.76
C SER A 215 -19.49 4.98 -2.66
N ASP A 216 -18.69 4.71 -3.68
CA ASP A 216 -17.30 5.20 -3.71
C ASP A 216 -17.25 6.74 -3.80
N SER A 217 -18.23 7.37 -4.45
CA SER A 217 -18.36 8.82 -4.48
C SER A 217 -18.58 9.39 -3.08
N PHE A 218 -19.40 8.73 -2.25
CA PHE A 218 -19.62 9.15 -0.87
C PHE A 218 -18.38 8.89 0.00
N LYS A 219 -17.73 7.73 -0.12
CA LYS A 219 -16.55 7.38 0.69
C LYS A 219 -15.39 8.34 0.47
N TYR A 220 -15.24 8.86 -0.73
CA TYR A 220 -14.06 9.65 -1.12
C TYR A 220 -14.36 11.13 -1.39
N ASN A 221 -15.63 11.49 -1.51
CA ASN A 221 -16.04 12.89 -1.43
C ASN A 221 -16.09 13.32 0.03
N ARG A 222 -15.52 14.48 0.31
CA ARG A 222 -15.57 15.07 1.65
C ARG A 222 -17.02 15.42 1.95
N ALA A 223 -17.65 14.68 2.86
CA ALA A 223 -18.86 15.16 3.50
C ALA A 223 -18.51 16.43 4.30
N GLU A 224 -19.13 17.53 4.00
CA GLU A 224 -19.06 18.74 4.82
C GLU A 224 -19.56 18.38 6.21
N ASN A 225 -18.66 18.47 7.20
CA ASN A 225 -18.91 18.46 8.63
C ASN A 225 -19.99 17.50 9.15
N SER A 226 -19.58 16.29 9.55
CA SER A 226 -20.37 15.56 10.54
C SER A 226 -19.75 15.77 11.93
N ASP A 227 -20.43 16.44 12.82
CA ASP A 227 -20.08 16.51 14.24
C ASP A 227 -20.30 15.18 14.98
N PHE A 228 -20.63 14.10 14.26
CA PHE A 228 -20.97 12.81 14.79
C PHE A 228 -19.78 11.86 14.79
N GLU A 229 -19.67 11.06 15.84
CA GLU A 229 -18.74 9.94 15.84
C GLU A 229 -19.13 8.96 14.73
N THR A 230 -18.23 8.78 13.78
CA THR A 230 -18.42 7.90 12.61
C THR A 230 -17.71 6.56 12.77
N TYR A 231 -17.26 6.24 13.98
CA TYR A 231 -16.61 4.96 14.30
C TYR A 231 -17.05 4.44 15.67
N LEU A 232 -17.09 3.13 15.79
CA LEU A 232 -17.39 2.41 17.03
C LEU A 232 -16.27 1.42 17.34
N LEU A 233 -15.99 1.23 18.62
CA LEU A 233 -15.11 0.14 19.06
C LEU A 233 -15.74 -1.20 18.68
N MET A 234 -15.01 -2.04 17.96
CA MET A 234 -15.50 -3.35 17.58
C MET A 234 -15.67 -4.25 18.79
N GLU A 235 -16.79 -4.97 18.82
CA GLU A 235 -16.98 -6.04 19.79
C GLU A 235 -15.91 -7.13 19.59
N LYS A 236 -15.43 -7.69 20.70
CA LYS A 236 -14.37 -8.71 20.67
C LYS A 236 -14.71 -9.91 19.80
N SER A 237 -15.98 -10.29 19.74
CA SER A 237 -16.50 -11.39 18.91
C SER A 237 -16.34 -11.16 17.40
N LEU A 238 -16.21 -9.91 16.97
CA LEU A 238 -16.04 -9.51 15.57
C LEU A 238 -14.55 -9.37 15.15
N ILE A 239 -13.64 -9.41 16.13
CA ILE A 239 -12.21 -9.33 15.85
C ILE A 239 -11.72 -10.70 15.38
N PRO A 240 -10.99 -10.78 14.23
CA PRO A 240 -10.48 -12.06 13.75
C PRO A 240 -9.58 -12.73 14.80
N THR A 241 -9.72 -14.04 14.98
CA THR A 241 -9.00 -14.82 16.00
C THR A 241 -7.47 -14.75 15.85
N THR A 242 -6.97 -14.43 14.69
CA THR A 242 -5.53 -14.17 14.45
C THR A 242 -4.97 -13.05 15.33
N PHE A 243 -5.83 -12.19 15.88
CA PHE A 243 -5.45 -11.08 16.76
C PHE A 243 -5.72 -11.34 18.25
N ASP A 244 -6.22 -12.52 18.64
CA ASP A 244 -6.60 -12.82 20.02
C ASP A 244 -5.49 -12.59 21.04
N ALA A 245 -4.23 -12.81 20.65
CA ALA A 245 -3.06 -12.58 21.51
C ALA A 245 -2.87 -11.10 21.90
N TYR A 246 -3.45 -10.17 21.14
CA TYR A 246 -3.27 -8.73 21.30
C TYR A 246 -4.51 -8.01 21.83
N VAL A 247 -5.66 -8.68 21.87
CA VAL A 247 -6.91 -8.12 22.39
C VAL A 247 -6.92 -8.28 23.92
N PRO A 248 -7.10 -7.20 24.69
CA PRO A 248 -7.18 -7.28 26.16
C PRO A 248 -8.29 -8.25 26.60
N LYS A 249 -7.98 -9.06 27.63
CA LYS A 249 -8.94 -10.01 28.22
C LYS A 249 -10.04 -9.30 28.97
#